data_53e8ab6a60f465603eb1ca8e78ee031e
#
_entry.id   53e8ab6a60f465603eb1ca8e78ee031e
#
_cell.length_a   1.000
_cell.length_b   1.000
_cell.length_c   1.000
_cell.angle_alpha   90.00
_cell.angle_beta   90.00
_cell.angle_gamma   90.00
#
_symmetry.space_group_name_H-M   'P 1'
#
loop_
_entity.id
_entity.type
_entity.pdbx_description
1 polymer ?
#
loop_
_entity_poly.entity_id
_entity_poly.type
_entity_poly.pdbx_seq_one_letter_code
_entity_poly.pdbx_strand_id
1 'polypeptide(L)'
;MTRHLVPVSIYLSLLLSCNSPKEYKSFDEYPSYEGDDLELFYSPTKSVFTLWAPTAEEVRLNLYASGEGGEPVRRLPMKSSDKGTWRISVSEDLKGSFYTFQIRIGDKWLDETPGIWAKAVGVNGNRAAVIDWAATDPEGWEADKSPELKSFSDIIIYEMHHRDFSIAANSGVTHKGKFLALAEEGTK
;
A
#
# COMPACT_ATOMS: atom_id res chain seq x y z
N MET A 1 -0.33 70.08 26.27
CA MET A 1 -0.84 68.71 26.57
C MET A 1 -0.29 67.77 25.52
N THR A 2 0.83 67.14 25.81
CA THR A 2 1.56 66.28 24.88
C THR A 2 1.27 64.81 25.27
N ARG A 3 0.53 64.09 24.42
CA ARG A 3 0.20 62.66 24.64
C ARG A 3 1.36 61.83 24.11
N HIS A 4 2.03 61.12 25.00
CA HIS A 4 3.01 60.07 24.64
C HIS A 4 2.25 58.78 24.28
N LEU A 5 2.38 58.34 23.03
CA LEU A 5 1.97 57.02 22.55
C LEU A 5 3.08 56.03 22.90
N VAL A 6 2.80 55.05 23.72
CA VAL A 6 3.65 53.91 24.00
C VAL A 6 3.44 52.83 22.91
N PRO A 7 4.46 52.35 22.20
CA PRO A 7 4.30 51.30 21.26
C PRO A 7 4.11 49.96 21.98
N VAL A 8 2.97 49.28 21.74
CA VAL A 8 2.74 47.89 22.17
C VAL A 8 3.45 46.99 21.20
N SER A 9 4.60 46.43 21.61
CA SER A 9 5.29 45.36 20.90
C SER A 9 4.55 44.06 21.14
N ILE A 10 3.89 43.57 20.09
CA ILE A 10 3.29 42.22 20.07
C ILE A 10 4.41 41.24 19.78
N TYR A 11 4.86 40.48 20.79
CA TYR A 11 5.72 39.32 20.63
C TYR A 11 4.88 38.16 20.12
N LEU A 12 4.98 37.88 18.83
CA LEU A 12 4.43 36.67 18.21
C LEU A 12 5.37 35.50 18.54
N SER A 13 5.10 34.78 19.62
CA SER A 13 5.79 33.54 19.96
C SER A 13 5.41 32.46 18.96
N LEU A 14 6.25 32.21 17.96
CA LEU A 14 6.21 31.02 17.15
C LEU A 14 6.52 29.81 18.06
N LEU A 15 5.47 29.10 18.49
CA LEU A 15 5.61 27.79 19.07
C LEU A 15 6.01 26.80 17.95
N LEU A 16 7.31 26.67 17.70
CA LEU A 16 7.88 25.54 17.00
C LEU A 16 7.63 24.30 17.86
N SER A 17 6.56 23.57 17.56
CA SER A 17 6.35 22.24 18.10
C SER A 17 7.46 21.33 17.52
N CYS A 18 8.59 21.26 18.19
CA CYS A 18 9.56 20.20 17.98
C CYS A 18 8.91 18.91 18.47
N ASN A 19 8.37 18.11 17.57
CA ASN A 19 8.07 16.72 17.85
C ASN A 19 9.41 16.01 18.03
N SER A 20 9.89 15.90 19.26
CA SER A 20 11.03 15.04 19.57
C SER A 20 10.65 13.61 19.22
N PRO A 21 11.55 12.82 18.60
CA PRO A 21 11.31 11.41 18.33
C PRO A 21 10.90 10.73 19.62
N LYS A 22 9.83 9.92 19.59
CA LYS A 22 9.48 9.09 20.73
C LYS A 22 10.48 7.96 20.83
N GLU A 23 11.25 7.97 21.90
CA GLU A 23 12.20 6.91 22.23
C GLU A 23 11.43 5.78 22.94
N TYR A 24 11.46 4.55 22.39
CA TYR A 24 10.88 3.36 22.97
C TYR A 24 12.01 2.44 23.41
N LYS A 25 11.91 1.85 24.62
CA LYS A 25 12.93 0.95 25.16
C LYS A 25 12.79 -0.46 24.62
N SER A 26 11.59 -0.86 24.24
CA SER A 26 11.29 -2.17 23.67
C SER A 26 10.11 -2.10 22.70
N PHE A 27 9.91 -3.16 21.91
CA PHE A 27 8.77 -3.29 21.02
C PHE A 27 7.43 -3.26 21.77
N ASP A 28 7.39 -3.77 23.01
CA ASP A 28 6.15 -3.82 23.82
C ASP A 28 5.64 -2.43 24.22
N GLU A 29 6.48 -1.40 24.11
CA GLU A 29 6.10 -0.02 24.38
C GLU A 29 5.51 0.68 23.14
N TYR A 30 5.53 0.05 21.97
CA TYR A 30 4.96 0.64 20.77
C TYR A 30 3.44 0.74 20.89
N PRO A 31 2.85 1.87 20.44
CA PRO A 31 1.41 2.01 20.46
C PRO A 31 0.75 1.01 19.52
N SER A 32 -0.22 0.26 20.00
CA SER A 32 -1.05 -0.61 19.16
C SER A 32 -2.03 0.21 18.33
N TYR A 33 -2.12 -0.10 17.05
CA TYR A 33 -3.14 0.42 16.16
C TYR A 33 -4.10 -0.69 15.77
N GLU A 34 -5.38 -0.51 16.08
CA GLU A 34 -6.44 -1.53 15.87
C GLU A 34 -7.39 -1.14 14.73
N GLY A 35 -7.04 -0.12 13.93
CA GLY A 35 -7.81 0.25 12.75
C GLY A 35 -7.62 -0.76 11.61
N ASP A 36 -8.60 -0.83 10.72
CA ASP A 36 -8.64 -1.70 9.54
C ASP A 36 -8.27 -0.97 8.24
N ASP A 37 -7.75 0.26 8.36
CA ASP A 37 -7.48 1.19 7.26
C ASP A 37 -5.98 1.40 6.99
N LEU A 38 -5.13 0.42 7.39
CA LEU A 38 -3.73 0.46 7.02
C LEU A 38 -3.53 0.26 5.52
N GLU A 39 -2.45 0.84 5.00
CA GLU A 39 -2.01 0.91 3.62
C GLU A 39 -2.91 1.81 2.78
N LEU A 40 -3.71 1.28 1.89
CA LEU A 40 -4.45 2.04 0.89
C LEU A 40 -5.96 1.83 0.98
N PHE A 41 -6.67 2.93 1.18
CA PHE A 41 -8.07 3.04 0.82
C PHE A 41 -8.18 3.85 -0.48
N TYR A 42 -8.66 3.22 -1.55
CA TYR A 42 -8.79 3.82 -2.88
C TYR A 42 -10.26 4.11 -3.22
N SER A 43 -10.46 5.26 -3.87
CA SER A 43 -11.64 5.58 -4.66
C SER A 43 -11.22 6.39 -5.90
N PRO A 44 -12.05 6.48 -6.96
CA PRO A 44 -11.70 7.26 -8.16
C PRO A 44 -11.44 8.76 -7.91
N THR A 45 -11.91 9.30 -6.79
CA THR A 45 -11.75 10.73 -6.47
C THR A 45 -10.74 10.97 -5.37
N LYS A 46 -10.34 9.93 -4.63
CA LYS A 46 -9.48 10.10 -3.46
C LYS A 46 -8.83 8.79 -3.06
N SER A 47 -7.54 8.84 -2.81
CA SER A 47 -6.77 7.77 -2.17
C SER A 47 -6.28 8.23 -0.80
N VAL A 48 -6.43 7.38 0.22
CA VAL A 48 -5.91 7.61 1.56
C VAL A 48 -4.89 6.53 1.87
N PHE A 49 -3.70 6.96 2.24
CA PHE A 49 -2.60 6.05 2.62
C PHE A 49 -2.35 6.20 4.12
N THR A 50 -2.29 5.08 4.82
CA THR A 50 -2.04 5.00 6.26
C THR A 50 -0.93 3.99 6.50
N LEU A 51 0.17 4.42 7.13
CA LEU A 51 1.28 3.56 7.52
C LEU A 51 1.42 3.57 9.04
N TRP A 52 1.57 2.40 9.66
CA TRP A 52 1.98 2.31 11.05
C TRP A 52 3.51 2.21 11.11
N ALA A 53 4.12 3.27 11.63
CA ALA A 53 5.57 3.41 11.78
C ALA A 53 5.87 4.27 13.02
N PRO A 54 5.70 3.71 14.23
CA PRO A 54 5.76 4.47 15.49
C PRO A 54 7.14 5.06 15.80
N THR A 55 8.20 4.49 15.24
CA THR A 55 9.59 4.94 15.43
C THR A 55 10.07 5.89 14.35
N ALA A 56 9.26 6.13 13.31
CA ALA A 56 9.63 7.03 12.23
C ALA A 56 9.62 8.50 12.70
N GLU A 57 10.58 9.28 12.27
CA GLU A 57 10.64 10.74 12.44
C GLU A 57 10.01 11.47 11.27
N GLU A 58 10.16 10.91 10.07
CA GLU A 58 9.50 11.35 8.86
C GLU A 58 9.07 10.13 8.03
N VAL A 59 7.93 10.29 7.35
CA VAL A 59 7.44 9.30 6.38
C VAL A 59 7.06 10.01 5.10
N ARG A 60 7.37 9.39 3.98
CA ARG A 60 6.92 9.85 2.67
C ARG A 60 6.31 8.71 1.85
N LEU A 61 5.32 9.07 1.07
CA LEU A 61 4.75 8.26 0.01
C LEU A 61 5.46 8.60 -1.30
N ASN A 62 6.01 7.61 -1.96
CA ASN A 62 6.56 7.74 -3.30
C ASN A 62 5.56 7.16 -4.30
N LEU A 63 5.17 7.92 -5.32
CA LEU A 63 4.27 7.47 -6.39
C LEU A 63 5.06 7.22 -7.66
N TYR A 64 4.70 6.16 -8.39
CA TYR A 64 5.35 5.72 -9.61
C TYR A 64 4.34 5.46 -10.73
N ALA A 65 4.77 5.67 -11.96
CA ALA A 65 3.97 5.34 -13.14
C ALA A 65 4.08 3.85 -13.54
N SER A 66 5.08 3.14 -13.03
CA SER A 66 5.35 1.73 -13.39
C SER A 66 5.60 0.87 -12.17
N GLY A 67 5.27 -0.42 -12.25
CA GLY A 67 5.53 -1.42 -11.22
C GLY A 67 7.01 -1.80 -11.06
N GLU A 68 7.87 -1.36 -11.98
CA GLU A 68 9.33 -1.55 -11.93
C GLU A 68 10.07 -0.39 -12.59
N GLY A 69 11.34 -0.23 -12.23
CA GLY A 69 12.23 0.78 -12.81
C GLY A 69 11.77 2.21 -12.64
N GLY A 70 12.56 3.17 -13.14
CA GLY A 70 12.26 4.59 -13.11
C GLY A 70 12.24 5.22 -11.71
N GLU A 71 12.27 6.54 -11.69
CA GLU A 71 12.17 7.36 -10.49
C GLU A 71 10.71 7.60 -10.09
N PRO A 72 10.43 7.90 -8.82
CA PRO A 72 9.09 8.31 -8.41
C PRO A 72 8.67 9.60 -9.10
N VAL A 73 7.47 9.60 -9.67
CA VAL A 73 6.87 10.80 -10.29
C VAL A 73 6.52 11.85 -9.24
N ARG A 74 6.27 11.43 -8.00
CA ARG A 74 6.06 12.33 -6.85
C ARG A 74 6.58 11.70 -5.57
N ARG A 75 7.09 12.55 -4.68
CA ARG A 75 7.42 12.23 -3.28
C ARG A 75 6.58 13.13 -2.39
N LEU A 76 5.72 12.56 -1.59
CA LEU A 76 4.73 13.28 -0.80
C LEU A 76 4.97 13.03 0.69
N PRO A 77 5.22 14.07 1.51
CA PRO A 77 5.39 13.90 2.94
C PRO A 77 4.05 13.48 3.58
N MET A 78 4.09 12.47 4.42
CA MET A 78 2.95 12.04 5.22
C MET A 78 2.92 12.78 6.55
N LYS A 79 1.75 12.91 7.14
CA LYS A 79 1.56 13.54 8.45
C LYS A 79 1.46 12.49 9.53
N SER A 80 2.17 12.71 10.62
CA SER A 80 2.01 11.91 11.84
C SER A 80 0.56 12.02 12.35
N SER A 81 0.03 10.90 12.80
CA SER A 81 -1.31 10.75 13.36
C SER A 81 -1.23 9.98 14.68
N ASP A 82 -2.37 9.58 15.22
CA ASP A 82 -2.44 8.88 16.49
C ASP A 82 -1.87 7.46 16.43
N LYS A 83 -1.51 6.93 17.59
CA LYS A 83 -1.03 5.56 17.79
C LYS A 83 0.11 5.12 16.84
N GLY A 84 1.00 6.05 16.49
CA GLY A 84 2.17 5.77 15.65
C GLY A 84 1.86 5.60 14.17
N THR A 85 0.68 6.02 13.72
CA THR A 85 0.32 6.02 12.30
C THR A 85 0.77 7.31 11.61
N TRP A 86 0.91 7.21 10.29
CA TRP A 86 1.21 8.29 9.36
C TRP A 86 0.19 8.26 8.25
N ARG A 87 -0.35 9.43 7.85
CA ARG A 87 -1.44 9.52 6.89
C ARG A 87 -1.20 10.57 5.84
N ILE A 88 -1.68 10.28 4.63
CA ILE A 88 -1.83 11.25 3.55
C ILE A 88 -3.08 10.94 2.72
N SER A 89 -3.72 12.00 2.24
CA SER A 89 -4.82 11.91 1.28
C SER A 89 -4.41 12.57 -0.03
N VAL A 90 -4.66 11.90 -1.13
CA VAL A 90 -4.43 12.39 -2.50
C VAL A 90 -5.78 12.46 -3.20
N SER A 91 -6.21 13.69 -3.56
CA SER A 91 -7.55 13.95 -4.14
C SER A 91 -7.51 13.90 -5.66
N GLU A 92 -7.18 12.73 -6.19
CA GLU A 92 -7.17 12.42 -7.62
C GLU A 92 -7.32 10.90 -7.83
N ASP A 93 -7.62 10.49 -9.05
CA ASP A 93 -7.62 9.08 -9.42
C ASP A 93 -6.18 8.57 -9.60
N LEU A 94 -5.76 7.69 -8.71
CA LEU A 94 -4.44 7.04 -8.77
C LEU A 94 -4.48 5.63 -9.37
N LYS A 95 -5.62 5.19 -9.91
CA LYS A 95 -5.75 3.87 -10.55
C LYS A 95 -4.63 3.62 -11.56
N GLY A 96 -3.99 2.47 -11.45
CA GLY A 96 -2.88 2.07 -12.32
C GLY A 96 -1.52 2.65 -11.94
N SER A 97 -1.45 3.53 -10.95
CA SER A 97 -0.19 3.98 -10.35
C SER A 97 0.35 2.94 -9.37
N PHE A 98 1.63 3.08 -9.04
CA PHE A 98 2.30 2.26 -8.04
C PHE A 98 2.84 3.16 -6.94
N TYR A 99 3.09 2.57 -5.75
CA TYR A 99 3.60 3.33 -4.62
C TYR A 99 4.54 2.53 -3.74
N THR A 100 5.33 3.27 -2.97
CA THR A 100 6.09 2.77 -1.83
C THR A 100 5.98 3.74 -0.67
N PHE A 101 6.20 3.23 0.52
CA PHE A 101 6.51 4.06 1.68
C PHE A 101 8.00 4.11 1.91
N GLN A 102 8.46 5.22 2.44
CA GLN A 102 9.84 5.36 2.89
C GLN A 102 9.86 6.13 4.21
N ILE A 103 10.59 5.62 5.19
CA ILE A 103 10.67 6.19 6.53
C ILE A 103 12.08 6.70 6.82
N ARG A 104 12.18 7.78 7.62
CA ARG A 104 13.45 8.30 8.13
C ARG A 104 13.55 8.03 9.63
N ILE A 105 14.71 7.55 10.05
CA ILE A 105 15.10 7.37 11.45
C ILE A 105 16.47 8.03 11.62
N GLY A 106 16.59 9.00 12.51
CA GLY A 106 17.77 9.84 12.61
C GLY A 106 18.05 10.57 11.29
N ASP A 107 19.28 10.54 10.86
CA ASP A 107 19.71 11.17 9.61
C ASP A 107 19.55 10.27 8.37
N LYS A 108 18.97 9.06 8.53
CA LYS A 108 18.93 8.05 7.47
C LYS A 108 17.52 7.78 6.98
N TRP A 109 17.30 7.94 5.67
CA TRP A 109 16.16 7.33 4.98
C TRP A 109 16.45 5.84 4.78
N LEU A 110 15.53 4.99 5.21
CA LEU A 110 15.59 3.55 4.99
C LEU A 110 15.19 3.21 3.55
N ASP A 111 15.33 1.94 3.18
CA ASP A 111 14.89 1.47 1.88
C ASP A 111 13.37 1.59 1.73
N GLU A 112 12.93 1.72 0.48
CA GLU A 112 11.52 1.80 0.16
C GLU A 112 10.83 0.44 0.35
N THR A 113 9.56 0.47 0.77
CA THR A 113 8.74 -0.73 0.95
C THR A 113 7.34 -0.51 0.38
N PRO A 114 6.73 -1.53 -0.25
CA PRO A 114 5.33 -1.47 -0.66
C PRO A 114 4.36 -1.46 0.51
N GLY A 115 4.86 -1.76 1.73
CA GLY A 115 4.04 -2.02 2.90
C GLY A 115 3.67 -3.51 3.05
N ILE A 116 3.34 -3.92 4.28
CA ILE A 116 3.05 -5.34 4.60
C ILE A 116 1.60 -5.73 4.29
N TRP A 117 0.71 -4.75 4.11
CA TRP A 117 -0.71 -4.94 3.81
C TRP A 117 -1.05 -4.62 2.35
N ALA A 118 -0.04 -4.50 1.48
CA ALA A 118 -0.26 -4.26 0.06
C ALA A 118 -1.09 -5.39 -0.58
N LYS A 119 -2.27 -5.05 -1.09
CA LYS A 119 -3.21 -6.02 -1.69
C LYS A 119 -2.87 -6.37 -3.13
N ALA A 120 -2.11 -5.53 -3.82
CA ALA A 120 -1.61 -5.75 -5.16
C ALA A 120 -0.22 -5.16 -5.28
N VAL A 121 0.64 -5.80 -6.07
CA VAL A 121 2.03 -5.41 -6.22
C VAL A 121 2.47 -5.45 -7.68
N GLY A 122 3.50 -4.67 -7.99
CA GLY A 122 4.23 -4.72 -9.26
C GLY A 122 5.24 -5.87 -9.31
N VAL A 123 6.19 -5.75 -10.24
CA VAL A 123 7.20 -6.77 -10.48
C VAL A 123 8.01 -7.06 -9.22
N ASN A 124 8.16 -8.33 -8.89
CA ASN A 124 8.89 -8.84 -7.71
C ASN A 124 8.41 -8.29 -6.36
N GLY A 125 7.22 -7.69 -6.29
CA GLY A 125 6.70 -7.14 -5.04
C GLY A 125 7.41 -5.86 -4.55
N ASN A 126 8.20 -5.20 -5.38
CA ASN A 126 8.97 -4.03 -4.97
C ASN A 126 8.13 -2.77 -4.78
N ARG A 127 6.97 -2.68 -5.43
CA ARG A 127 6.02 -1.57 -5.33
C ARG A 127 4.61 -2.11 -5.17
N ALA A 128 3.82 -1.48 -4.32
CA ALA A 128 2.38 -1.74 -4.27
C ALA A 128 1.67 -1.06 -5.45
N ALA A 129 0.56 -1.64 -5.89
CA ALA A 129 -0.25 -1.13 -6.98
C ALA A 129 -1.57 -0.55 -6.47
N VAL A 130 -2.01 0.56 -7.07
CA VAL A 130 -3.33 1.14 -6.86
C VAL A 130 -4.29 0.53 -7.88
N ILE A 131 -5.17 -0.34 -7.42
CA ILE A 131 -6.16 -0.99 -8.26
C ILE A 131 -7.59 -0.72 -7.78
N ASP A 132 -8.47 -0.67 -8.73
CA ASP A 132 -9.91 -0.66 -8.50
C ASP A 132 -10.41 -2.11 -8.52
N TRP A 133 -10.66 -2.67 -7.34
CA TRP A 133 -11.07 -4.06 -7.19
C TRP A 133 -12.37 -4.38 -7.93
N ALA A 134 -13.33 -3.44 -7.95
CA ALA A 134 -14.58 -3.63 -8.68
C ALA A 134 -14.39 -3.78 -10.19
N ALA A 135 -13.27 -3.27 -10.72
CA ALA A 135 -12.92 -3.39 -12.13
C ALA A 135 -12.08 -4.65 -12.46
N THR A 136 -11.79 -5.50 -11.49
CA THR A 136 -10.99 -6.73 -11.69
C THR A 136 -11.85 -7.97 -11.89
N ASP A 137 -13.13 -7.92 -11.54
CA ASP A 137 -14.04 -9.04 -11.71
C ASP A 137 -14.27 -9.32 -13.20
N PRO A 138 -14.14 -10.58 -13.64
CA PRO A 138 -14.45 -10.95 -15.01
C PRO A 138 -15.98 -10.87 -15.27
N GLU A 139 -16.33 -10.79 -16.54
CA GLU A 139 -17.75 -10.83 -16.94
C GLU A 139 -18.46 -12.07 -16.39
N GLY A 140 -19.61 -11.85 -15.73
CA GLY A 140 -20.43 -12.91 -15.13
C GLY A 140 -19.98 -13.37 -13.74
N TRP A 141 -18.96 -12.73 -13.14
CA TRP A 141 -18.44 -13.11 -11.82
C TRP A 141 -19.52 -13.07 -10.72
N GLU A 142 -20.39 -12.07 -10.74
CA GLU A 142 -21.50 -11.98 -9.78
C GLU A 142 -22.52 -13.11 -9.87
N ALA A 143 -22.59 -13.81 -11.01
CA ALA A 143 -23.46 -14.98 -11.22
C ALA A 143 -22.76 -16.29 -10.87
N ASP A 144 -21.44 -16.28 -10.69
CA ASP A 144 -20.66 -17.46 -10.32
C ASP A 144 -20.98 -17.90 -8.89
N LYS A 145 -21.17 -19.19 -8.70
CA LYS A 145 -21.49 -19.79 -7.39
C LYS A 145 -20.57 -20.95 -7.13
N SER A 146 -19.95 -20.92 -5.96
CA SER A 146 -19.18 -22.07 -5.49
C SER A 146 -20.05 -23.31 -5.38
N PRO A 147 -19.53 -24.49 -5.73
CA PRO A 147 -20.23 -25.77 -5.48
C PRO A 147 -20.58 -25.93 -3.99
N GLU A 148 -21.74 -26.46 -3.71
CA GLU A 148 -22.15 -26.79 -2.33
C GLU A 148 -21.28 -27.92 -1.78
N LEU A 149 -20.55 -27.65 -0.71
CA LEU A 149 -19.79 -28.67 0.03
C LEU A 149 -20.66 -29.23 1.14
N LYS A 150 -20.90 -30.54 1.11
CA LYS A 150 -21.65 -31.26 2.16
C LYS A 150 -20.77 -31.56 3.36
N SER A 151 -19.47 -31.78 3.15
CA SER A 151 -18.49 -32.06 4.18
C SER A 151 -17.11 -31.55 3.75
N PHE A 152 -16.27 -31.13 4.70
CA PHE A 152 -14.87 -30.80 4.43
C PHE A 152 -14.08 -32.00 3.89
N SER A 153 -14.48 -33.23 4.20
CA SER A 153 -13.87 -34.46 3.67
C SER A 153 -14.12 -34.69 2.17
N ASP A 154 -15.04 -33.92 1.57
CA ASP A 154 -15.32 -34.01 0.13
C ASP A 154 -14.35 -33.17 -0.70
N ILE A 155 -13.49 -32.37 -0.03
CA ILE A 155 -12.54 -31.49 -0.70
C ILE A 155 -11.34 -32.31 -1.21
N ILE A 156 -11.06 -32.21 -2.52
CA ILE A 156 -9.85 -32.70 -3.13
C ILE A 156 -8.94 -31.46 -3.37
N ILE A 157 -7.77 -31.45 -2.74
CA ILE A 157 -6.79 -30.39 -2.91
C ILE A 157 -5.73 -30.87 -3.90
N TYR A 158 -5.54 -30.10 -4.97
CA TYR A 158 -4.49 -30.31 -5.96
C TYR A 158 -3.59 -29.09 -6.01
N GLU A 159 -2.31 -29.25 -5.63
CA GLU A 159 -1.31 -28.21 -5.68
C GLU A 159 -0.43 -28.39 -6.91
N MET A 160 -0.25 -27.35 -7.70
CA MET A 160 0.59 -27.37 -8.87
C MET A 160 1.25 -26.02 -9.13
N HIS A 161 2.40 -26.07 -9.79
CA HIS A 161 3.01 -24.87 -10.36
C HIS A 161 2.48 -24.67 -11.79
N HIS A 162 1.66 -23.65 -12.03
CA HIS A 162 0.95 -23.44 -13.31
C HIS A 162 1.88 -23.37 -14.53
N ARG A 163 3.11 -22.85 -14.38
CA ARG A 163 4.10 -22.82 -15.44
C ARG A 163 4.55 -24.22 -15.79
N ASP A 164 4.97 -25.00 -14.81
CA ASP A 164 5.50 -26.34 -15.03
C ASP A 164 4.44 -27.31 -15.55
N PHE A 165 3.18 -27.09 -15.13
CA PHE A 165 2.03 -27.86 -15.61
C PHE A 165 1.83 -27.77 -17.12
N SER A 166 2.12 -26.63 -17.75
CA SER A 166 1.79 -26.38 -19.16
C SER A 166 2.95 -25.99 -20.06
N ILE A 167 4.19 -25.81 -19.52
CA ILE A 167 5.32 -25.28 -20.31
C ILE A 167 5.88 -26.25 -21.33
N ALA A 168 5.68 -27.58 -21.17
CA ALA A 168 6.21 -28.60 -22.05
C ALA A 168 5.78 -28.38 -23.51
N ALA A 169 6.67 -28.64 -24.44
CA ALA A 169 6.41 -28.46 -25.89
C ALA A 169 5.17 -29.23 -26.37
N ASN A 170 4.92 -30.40 -25.78
CA ASN A 170 3.82 -31.31 -26.11
C ASN A 170 2.60 -31.16 -25.20
N SER A 171 2.48 -30.08 -24.42
CA SER A 171 1.34 -29.88 -23.50
C SER A 171 -0.01 -29.71 -24.19
N GLY A 172 -0.02 -29.50 -25.51
CA GLY A 172 -1.28 -29.35 -26.26
C GLY A 172 -1.96 -28.00 -26.16
N VAL A 173 -1.42 -27.06 -25.34
CA VAL A 173 -2.02 -25.74 -25.11
C VAL A 173 -1.27 -24.64 -25.86
N THR A 174 -1.98 -23.54 -26.12
CA THR A 174 -1.43 -22.36 -26.81
C THR A 174 -0.68 -21.46 -25.84
N HIS A 175 -1.25 -21.19 -24.66
CA HIS A 175 -0.70 -20.25 -23.67
C HIS A 175 0.25 -20.96 -22.67
N LYS A 176 1.25 -21.67 -23.19
CA LYS A 176 2.23 -22.46 -22.39
C LYS A 176 2.85 -21.64 -21.26
N GLY A 177 2.85 -22.19 -20.04
CA GLY A 177 3.43 -21.56 -18.86
C GLY A 177 2.67 -20.32 -18.33
N LYS A 178 1.47 -20.05 -18.84
CA LYS A 178 0.62 -18.93 -18.45
C LYS A 178 -0.61 -19.44 -17.70
N PHE A 179 -1.23 -18.57 -16.88
CA PHE A 179 -2.50 -18.90 -16.21
C PHE A 179 -3.62 -19.26 -17.20
N LEU A 180 -3.65 -18.61 -18.36
CA LEU A 180 -4.63 -18.90 -19.40
C LEU A 180 -4.61 -20.37 -19.88
N ALA A 181 -3.46 -21.04 -19.79
CA ALA A 181 -3.37 -22.46 -20.15
C ALA A 181 -4.32 -23.35 -19.34
N LEU A 182 -4.65 -22.95 -18.11
CA LEU A 182 -5.55 -23.73 -17.23
C LEU A 182 -6.99 -23.76 -17.72
N ALA A 183 -7.38 -22.81 -18.56
CA ALA A 183 -8.71 -22.74 -19.17
C ALA A 183 -8.79 -23.43 -20.53
N GLU A 184 -7.68 -23.93 -21.08
CA GLU A 184 -7.63 -24.58 -22.38
C GLU A 184 -7.89 -26.08 -22.25
N GLU A 185 -8.56 -26.67 -23.24
CA GLU A 185 -8.94 -28.10 -23.22
C GLU A 185 -7.75 -29.06 -23.19
N GLY A 186 -6.59 -28.67 -23.68
CA GLY A 186 -5.39 -29.51 -23.74
C GLY A 186 -4.75 -29.83 -22.37
N THR A 187 -5.22 -29.21 -21.28
CA THR A 187 -4.69 -29.39 -19.92
C THR A 187 -5.47 -30.38 -19.06
N LYS A 188 -6.43 -31.08 -19.60
CA LYS A 188 -7.23 -32.06 -18.87
C LYS A 188 -6.52 -33.40 -18.75
#